data_2b8cf4f3086412b7027c8f37bf9abfc8
#
_entry.id   2b8cf4f3086412b7027c8f37bf9abfc8
#
_cell.length_a   1.000
_cell.length_b   1.000
_cell.length_c   1.000
_cell.angle_alpha   90.00
_cell.angle_beta   90.00
_cell.angle_gamma   90.00
#
_symmetry.space_group_name_H-M   'P 1'
#
loop_
_entity.id
_entity.type
_entity.pdbx_description
1 polymer ?
#
loop_
_entity_poly.entity_id
_entity_poly.type
_entity_poly.pdbx_seq_one_letter_code
_entity_poly.pdbx_strand_id
1 'polypeptide(L)'
;MKTGKTALLTIVAALALYLLVGLCFVPRDKQQVAVEDAGAVGGVADTKAYLANEQDSMAFAVSMMIAGDMPLAMKEMGITSATLEHFVKGMCDAFPADESPEALAYAQGVVVGASAMEMLEEANYAIYQSDTTRRVDARIFLDGLKAIAYGDKSVMTMEQACDYYYGHVFRRPSEEFIAKNSTRSGVETLPGGVQVKIERAGTGEVPVPANKVGYIYKASFINGNLAESSRGEVVEEVVATMLPGLYDAFTVLPVGTKCKLYLPWQKAYGAMGSSKVPPYSALVYDVEIVKIIK
;
A
#
# COMPACT_ATOMS: atom_id res chain seq x y z
N MET A 1 16.41 -21.64 1.51
CA MET A 1 15.11 -21.93 0.90
C MET A 1 13.99 -22.23 1.93
N LYS A 2 13.91 -21.51 3.05
CA LYS A 2 12.84 -21.70 4.05
C LYS A 2 11.98 -20.44 4.30
N THR A 3 12.31 -19.31 3.72
CA THR A 3 11.67 -18.01 4.02
C THR A 3 10.44 -17.68 3.16
N GLY A 4 10.27 -18.27 1.99
CA GLY A 4 9.13 -18.00 1.11
C GLY A 4 7.82 -18.68 1.52
N LYS A 5 7.91 -19.88 2.11
CA LYS A 5 6.70 -20.61 2.57
C LYS A 5 6.07 -19.99 3.81
N THR A 6 6.86 -19.32 4.65
CA THR A 6 6.36 -18.70 5.88
C THR A 6 5.59 -17.39 5.58
N ALA A 7 6.00 -16.62 4.59
CA ALA A 7 5.32 -15.36 4.24
C ALA A 7 3.94 -15.60 3.61
N LEU A 8 3.82 -16.57 2.69
CA LEU A 8 2.54 -16.88 2.03
C LEU A 8 1.54 -17.49 3.03
N LEU A 9 2.00 -18.41 3.92
CA LEU A 9 1.14 -18.94 4.99
C LEU A 9 0.70 -17.86 6.00
N THR A 10 1.54 -16.85 6.23
CA THR A 10 1.20 -15.76 7.17
C THR A 10 0.13 -14.83 6.58
N ILE A 11 0.14 -14.58 5.28
CA ILE A 11 -0.87 -13.76 4.60
C ILE A 11 -2.22 -14.48 4.54
N VAL A 12 -2.23 -15.77 4.19
CA VAL A 12 -3.46 -16.59 4.16
C VAL A 12 -4.00 -16.81 5.57
N ALA A 13 -3.14 -17.03 6.57
CA ALA A 13 -3.55 -17.15 7.97
C ALA A 13 -4.05 -15.81 8.55
N ALA A 14 -3.49 -14.67 8.14
CA ALA A 14 -3.95 -13.36 8.56
C ALA A 14 -5.33 -13.02 7.97
N LEU A 15 -5.60 -13.37 6.70
CA LEU A 15 -6.93 -13.22 6.09
C LEU A 15 -7.97 -14.14 6.76
N ALA A 16 -7.62 -15.41 7.02
CA ALA A 16 -8.49 -16.33 7.73
C ALA A 16 -8.75 -15.89 9.19
N LEU A 17 -7.75 -15.33 9.88
CA LEU A 17 -7.89 -14.81 11.23
C LEU A 17 -8.71 -13.51 11.27
N TYR A 18 -8.58 -12.65 10.24
CA TYR A 18 -9.37 -11.42 10.13
C TYR A 18 -10.85 -11.70 9.88
N LEU A 19 -11.16 -12.73 9.07
CA LEU A 19 -12.53 -13.22 8.86
C LEU A 19 -13.09 -13.90 10.13
N LEU A 20 -12.30 -14.70 10.85
CA LEU A 20 -12.72 -15.38 12.07
C LEU A 20 -12.89 -14.42 13.27
N VAL A 21 -12.03 -13.42 13.42
CA VAL A 21 -12.12 -12.44 14.52
C VAL A 21 -13.19 -11.38 14.26
N GLY A 22 -13.42 -11.00 13.00
CA GLY A 22 -14.51 -10.07 12.63
C GLY A 22 -15.90 -10.66 12.85
N LEU A 23 -16.05 -11.98 12.70
CA LEU A 23 -17.33 -12.67 12.88
C LEU A 23 -17.72 -12.92 14.36
N CYS A 24 -16.77 -12.86 15.31
CA CYS A 24 -17.03 -13.15 16.71
C CYS A 24 -17.47 -11.95 17.56
N PHE A 25 -17.43 -10.70 17.07
CA PHE A 25 -17.62 -9.50 17.89
C PHE A 25 -18.64 -8.47 17.39
N VAL A 26 -19.54 -8.81 16.47
CA VAL A 26 -20.65 -7.92 16.11
C VAL A 26 -21.91 -8.38 16.84
N PRO A 27 -22.54 -7.54 17.70
CA PRO A 27 -23.83 -7.85 18.27
C PRO A 27 -24.88 -7.95 17.15
N ARG A 28 -25.51 -9.12 17.03
CA ARG A 28 -26.60 -9.34 16.07
C ARG A 28 -27.85 -8.59 16.52
N ASP A 29 -28.03 -7.38 16.03
CA ASP A 29 -29.38 -6.81 15.95
C ASP A 29 -30.06 -7.41 14.72
N LYS A 30 -31.21 -8.05 14.99
CA LYS A 30 -32.02 -8.77 14.01
C LYS A 30 -32.67 -7.77 13.05
N GLN A 31 -32.06 -7.50 11.92
CA GLN A 31 -32.77 -7.02 10.76
C GLN A 31 -32.82 -8.15 9.72
N GLN A 32 -33.92 -8.90 9.74
CA GLN A 32 -34.32 -9.73 8.59
C GLN A 32 -34.59 -8.80 7.39
N VAL A 33 -33.59 -8.68 6.52
CA VAL A 33 -33.82 -8.12 5.20
C VAL A 33 -34.47 -9.23 4.38
N ALA A 34 -35.76 -9.08 4.10
CA ALA A 34 -36.46 -9.94 3.17
C ALA A 34 -35.77 -9.87 1.81
N VAL A 35 -35.16 -10.95 1.40
CA VAL A 35 -34.70 -11.15 0.01
C VAL A 35 -35.98 -11.39 -0.78
N GLU A 36 -36.42 -10.39 -1.57
CA GLU A 36 -37.48 -10.58 -2.55
C GLU A 36 -37.04 -11.71 -3.48
N ASP A 37 -37.94 -12.66 -3.61
CA ASP A 37 -37.95 -13.90 -4.35
C ASP A 37 -37.01 -13.92 -5.57
N ALA A 38 -35.74 -14.29 -5.35
CA ALA A 38 -34.87 -14.78 -6.43
C ALA A 38 -35.37 -16.18 -6.73
N GLY A 39 -36.18 -16.32 -7.77
CA GLY A 39 -36.70 -17.58 -8.21
C GLY A 39 -35.60 -18.65 -8.24
N ALA A 40 -35.90 -19.82 -7.72
CA ALA A 40 -34.99 -20.92 -7.51
C ALA A 40 -34.19 -21.28 -8.78
N VAL A 41 -33.01 -20.65 -8.88
CA VAL A 41 -32.00 -21.00 -9.90
C VAL A 41 -31.06 -21.97 -9.25
N GLY A 42 -31.11 -23.22 -9.69
CA GLY A 42 -30.11 -24.24 -9.41
C GLY A 42 -29.90 -24.55 -7.93
N GLY A 43 -30.98 -24.94 -7.22
CA GLY A 43 -30.89 -25.39 -5.84
C GLY A 43 -29.98 -26.61 -5.69
N VAL A 44 -29.26 -26.67 -4.54
CA VAL A 44 -28.54 -27.88 -4.14
C VAL A 44 -29.50 -29.08 -4.26
N ALA A 45 -29.12 -30.08 -5.05
CA ALA A 45 -29.93 -31.25 -5.32
C ALA A 45 -30.36 -31.94 -4.01
N ASP A 46 -31.56 -32.50 -4.02
CA ASP A 46 -32.29 -33.17 -2.93
C ASP A 46 -31.53 -33.32 -1.58
N THR A 47 -31.58 -32.25 -0.78
CA THR A 47 -30.73 -32.00 0.38
C THR A 47 -30.89 -33.03 1.49
N LYS A 48 -32.00 -33.79 1.54
CA LYS A 48 -32.21 -34.85 2.56
C LYS A 48 -31.34 -36.09 2.34
N ALA A 49 -31.06 -36.42 1.08
CA ALA A 49 -30.14 -37.53 0.76
C ALA A 49 -28.66 -37.12 0.92
N TYR A 50 -28.38 -35.82 0.83
CA TYR A 50 -27.04 -35.25 0.89
C TYR A 50 -26.47 -35.18 2.31
N LEU A 51 -27.29 -34.96 3.33
CA LEU A 51 -26.92 -34.90 4.73
C LEU A 51 -27.10 -36.28 5.39
N ALA A 52 -26.45 -37.30 4.84
CA ALA A 52 -26.65 -38.70 5.23
C ALA A 52 -25.99 -39.06 6.58
N ASN A 53 -25.04 -38.24 7.06
CA ASN A 53 -24.32 -38.49 8.29
C ASN A 53 -24.04 -37.18 9.05
N GLU A 54 -23.51 -37.30 10.28
CA GLU A 54 -23.21 -36.16 11.17
C GLU A 54 -22.13 -35.27 10.58
N GLN A 55 -21.14 -35.81 9.89
CA GLN A 55 -20.05 -35.02 9.28
C GLN A 55 -20.56 -34.12 8.16
N ASP A 56 -21.43 -34.66 7.29
CA ASP A 56 -22.04 -33.90 6.19
C ASP A 56 -22.93 -32.78 6.75
N SER A 57 -23.73 -33.11 7.76
CA SER A 57 -24.56 -32.11 8.46
C SER A 57 -23.74 -31.02 9.12
N MET A 58 -22.61 -31.38 9.73
CA MET A 58 -21.70 -30.42 10.36
C MET A 58 -21.03 -29.52 9.30
N ALA A 59 -20.54 -30.08 8.21
CA ALA A 59 -19.93 -29.31 7.12
C ALA A 59 -20.92 -28.29 6.53
N PHE A 60 -22.16 -28.71 6.29
CA PHE A 60 -23.20 -27.82 5.79
C PHE A 60 -23.56 -26.72 6.81
N ALA A 61 -23.71 -27.08 8.09
CA ALA A 61 -24.01 -26.12 9.16
C ALA A 61 -22.90 -25.05 9.31
N VAL A 62 -21.63 -25.48 9.26
CA VAL A 62 -20.47 -24.57 9.34
C VAL A 62 -20.47 -23.60 8.14
N SER A 63 -20.73 -24.09 6.92
CA SER A 63 -20.80 -23.23 5.75
C SER A 63 -21.91 -22.18 5.87
N MET A 64 -23.08 -22.55 6.34
CA MET A 64 -24.20 -21.63 6.57
C MET A 64 -23.89 -20.60 7.66
N MET A 65 -23.18 -21.00 8.71
CA MET A 65 -22.76 -20.08 9.77
C MET A 65 -21.71 -19.05 9.28
N ILE A 66 -20.72 -19.53 8.54
CA ILE A 66 -19.64 -18.66 8.00
C ILE A 66 -20.19 -17.71 6.94
N ALA A 67 -21.06 -18.19 6.05
CA ALA A 67 -21.58 -17.43 4.93
C ALA A 67 -22.90 -16.70 5.23
N GLY A 68 -23.30 -16.57 6.50
CA GLY A 68 -24.59 -15.98 6.87
C GLY A 68 -24.81 -14.55 6.34
N ASP A 69 -23.75 -13.76 6.21
CA ASP A 69 -23.81 -12.39 5.69
C ASP A 69 -23.51 -12.29 4.18
N MET A 70 -23.32 -13.42 3.49
CA MET A 70 -23.01 -13.46 2.05
C MET A 70 -24.06 -12.72 1.20
N PRO A 71 -25.38 -12.83 1.43
CA PRO A 71 -26.36 -12.10 0.64
C PRO A 71 -26.18 -10.59 0.68
N LEU A 72 -25.80 -10.05 1.83
CA LEU A 72 -25.49 -8.62 1.98
C LEU A 72 -24.23 -8.23 1.22
N ALA A 73 -23.16 -9.01 1.41
CA ALA A 73 -21.90 -8.79 0.70
C ALA A 73 -22.07 -8.87 -0.83
N MET A 74 -22.83 -9.86 -1.33
CA MET A 74 -23.15 -9.97 -2.75
C MET A 74 -23.86 -8.74 -3.30
N LYS A 75 -24.81 -8.18 -2.56
CA LYS A 75 -25.51 -6.94 -2.94
C LYS A 75 -24.55 -5.76 -3.01
N GLU A 76 -23.64 -5.63 -2.05
CA GLU A 76 -22.61 -4.58 -2.03
C GLU A 76 -21.64 -4.72 -3.21
N MET A 77 -21.29 -5.94 -3.60
CA MET A 77 -20.48 -6.24 -4.78
C MET A 77 -21.23 -6.08 -6.11
N GLY A 78 -22.51 -5.77 -6.09
CA GLY A 78 -23.33 -5.63 -7.31
C GLY A 78 -23.66 -6.96 -7.99
N ILE A 79 -23.61 -8.09 -7.27
CA ILE A 79 -24.02 -9.39 -7.78
C ILE A 79 -25.55 -9.40 -7.91
N THR A 80 -26.03 -9.69 -9.11
CA THR A 80 -27.45 -9.76 -9.44
C THR A 80 -27.85 -11.19 -9.81
N SER A 81 -29.15 -11.45 -9.97
CA SER A 81 -29.61 -12.77 -10.46
C SER A 81 -29.01 -13.17 -11.79
N ALA A 82 -28.69 -12.20 -12.66
CA ALA A 82 -28.05 -12.47 -13.96
C ALA A 82 -26.58 -12.87 -13.85
N THR A 83 -25.90 -12.52 -12.76
CA THR A 83 -24.47 -12.79 -12.53
C THR A 83 -24.22 -13.82 -11.43
N LEU A 84 -25.27 -14.29 -10.74
CA LEU A 84 -25.18 -15.21 -9.62
C LEU A 84 -24.52 -16.53 -9.98
N GLU A 85 -24.85 -17.13 -11.11
CA GLU A 85 -24.26 -18.39 -11.55
C GLU A 85 -22.74 -18.26 -11.79
N HIS A 86 -22.30 -17.14 -12.35
CA HIS A 86 -20.87 -16.86 -12.55
C HIS A 86 -20.15 -16.65 -11.22
N PHE A 87 -20.81 -16.01 -10.26
CA PHE A 87 -20.26 -15.84 -8.91
C PHE A 87 -20.10 -17.19 -8.21
N VAL A 88 -21.15 -18.03 -8.24
CA VAL A 88 -21.11 -19.39 -7.65
C VAL A 88 -20.03 -20.25 -8.32
N LYS A 89 -19.94 -20.19 -9.67
CA LYS A 89 -18.88 -20.88 -10.40
C LYS A 89 -17.49 -20.44 -9.93
N GLY A 90 -17.25 -19.14 -9.79
CA GLY A 90 -15.97 -18.63 -9.29
C GLY A 90 -15.64 -19.12 -7.88
N MET A 91 -16.64 -19.19 -6.99
CA MET A 91 -16.44 -19.81 -5.67
C MET A 91 -16.05 -21.29 -5.77
N CYS A 92 -16.74 -22.05 -6.62
CA CYS A 92 -16.43 -23.45 -6.82
C CYS A 92 -15.02 -23.66 -7.40
N ASP A 93 -14.60 -22.81 -8.34
CA ASP A 93 -13.27 -22.88 -8.95
C ASP A 93 -12.13 -22.61 -7.93
N ALA A 94 -12.43 -21.96 -6.81
CA ALA A 94 -11.47 -21.74 -5.73
C ALA A 94 -11.28 -22.97 -4.81
N PHE A 95 -12.16 -23.97 -4.91
CA PHE A 95 -12.01 -25.23 -4.17
C PHE A 95 -11.37 -26.30 -5.08
N PRO A 96 -10.39 -27.07 -4.58
CA PRO A 96 -9.83 -28.16 -5.37
C PRO A 96 -10.88 -29.24 -5.63
N ALA A 97 -10.89 -29.79 -6.86
CA ALA A 97 -11.83 -30.84 -7.24
C ALA A 97 -11.56 -32.16 -6.48
N ASP A 98 -10.29 -32.39 -6.13
CA ASP A 98 -9.78 -33.51 -5.35
C ASP A 98 -8.45 -33.16 -4.68
N GLU A 99 -7.77 -34.11 -4.05
CA GLU A 99 -6.48 -33.93 -3.39
C GLU A 99 -5.27 -34.06 -4.33
N SER A 100 -5.48 -34.10 -5.66
CA SER A 100 -4.38 -34.15 -6.60
C SER A 100 -3.55 -32.86 -6.59
N PRO A 101 -2.23 -32.96 -6.85
CA PRO A 101 -1.37 -31.77 -6.93
C PRO A 101 -1.85 -30.75 -7.98
N GLU A 102 -2.46 -31.22 -9.07
CA GLU A 102 -2.99 -30.42 -10.16
C GLU A 102 -4.23 -29.61 -9.71
N ALA A 103 -5.17 -30.27 -9.03
CA ALA A 103 -6.38 -29.61 -8.50
C ALA A 103 -6.03 -28.59 -7.42
N LEU A 104 -5.11 -28.93 -6.52
CA LEU A 104 -4.61 -28.01 -5.50
C LEU A 104 -3.89 -26.82 -6.12
N ALA A 105 -3.04 -27.03 -7.14
CA ALA A 105 -2.33 -25.96 -7.83
C ALA A 105 -3.30 -25.03 -8.58
N TYR A 106 -4.34 -25.59 -9.22
CA TYR A 106 -5.38 -24.79 -9.89
C TYR A 106 -6.13 -23.89 -8.90
N ALA A 107 -6.61 -24.43 -7.80
CA ALA A 107 -7.31 -23.68 -6.76
C ALA A 107 -6.45 -22.55 -6.18
N GLN A 108 -5.17 -22.81 -5.93
CA GLN A 108 -4.21 -21.78 -5.50
C GLN A 108 -4.02 -20.70 -6.57
N GLY A 109 -3.98 -21.07 -7.84
CA GLY A 109 -3.90 -20.13 -8.96
C GLY A 109 -5.08 -19.17 -9.03
N VAL A 110 -6.31 -19.66 -8.77
CA VAL A 110 -7.52 -18.83 -8.71
C VAL A 110 -7.40 -17.77 -7.60
N VAL A 111 -6.96 -18.18 -6.40
CA VAL A 111 -6.77 -17.25 -5.26
C VAL A 111 -5.71 -16.20 -5.57
N VAL A 112 -4.58 -16.60 -6.14
CA VAL A 112 -3.52 -15.66 -6.55
C VAL A 112 -4.03 -14.69 -7.60
N GLY A 113 -4.80 -15.16 -8.59
CA GLY A 113 -5.39 -14.31 -9.62
C GLY A 113 -6.36 -13.28 -9.05
N ALA A 114 -7.21 -13.67 -8.12
CA ALA A 114 -8.15 -12.77 -7.45
C ALA A 114 -7.39 -11.67 -6.65
N SER A 115 -6.40 -12.04 -5.85
CA SER A 115 -5.56 -11.09 -5.12
C SER A 115 -4.79 -10.15 -6.05
N ALA A 116 -4.34 -10.65 -7.20
CA ALA A 116 -3.64 -9.83 -8.19
C ALA A 116 -4.55 -8.77 -8.84
N MET A 117 -5.85 -9.02 -8.96
CA MET A 117 -6.80 -8.00 -9.42
C MET A 117 -6.93 -6.84 -8.44
N GLU A 118 -6.95 -7.10 -7.14
CA GLU A 118 -6.96 -6.06 -6.11
C GLU A 118 -5.66 -5.24 -6.16
N MET A 119 -4.50 -5.91 -6.27
CA MET A 119 -3.20 -5.24 -6.43
C MET A 119 -3.13 -4.38 -7.69
N LEU A 120 -3.79 -4.79 -8.79
CA LEU A 120 -3.86 -4.00 -10.01
C LEU A 120 -4.64 -2.69 -9.80
N GLU A 121 -5.73 -2.72 -9.04
CA GLU A 121 -6.49 -1.50 -8.72
C GLU A 121 -5.68 -0.56 -7.80
N GLU A 122 -5.00 -1.10 -6.80
CA GLU A 122 -4.07 -0.33 -5.96
C GLU A 122 -2.95 0.30 -6.79
N ALA A 123 -2.36 -0.46 -7.73
CA ALA A 123 -1.33 0.04 -8.63
C ALA A 123 -1.86 1.15 -9.55
N ASN A 124 -3.08 1.00 -10.09
CA ASN A 124 -3.73 2.06 -10.87
C ASN A 124 -3.85 3.35 -10.07
N TYR A 125 -4.29 3.27 -8.81
CA TYR A 125 -4.37 4.44 -7.94
C TYR A 125 -2.99 5.03 -7.62
N ALA A 126 -2.00 4.20 -7.35
CA ALA A 126 -0.65 4.67 -7.05
C ALA A 126 0.01 5.38 -8.23
N ILE A 127 -0.22 4.88 -9.47
CA ILE A 127 0.40 5.40 -10.69
C ILE A 127 -0.34 6.63 -11.22
N TYR A 128 -1.68 6.56 -11.29
CA TYR A 128 -2.49 7.56 -11.98
C TYR A 128 -3.31 8.45 -11.05
N GLN A 129 -3.33 8.14 -9.72
CA GLN A 129 -4.05 8.90 -8.69
C GLN A 129 -5.54 9.06 -9.06
N SER A 130 -5.99 10.30 -9.24
CA SER A 130 -7.39 10.61 -9.58
C SER A 130 -7.68 10.59 -11.09
N ASP A 131 -6.69 10.32 -11.94
CA ASP A 131 -6.90 10.22 -13.39
C ASP A 131 -7.48 8.85 -13.74
N THR A 132 -8.81 8.77 -13.79
CA THR A 132 -9.54 7.54 -14.13
C THR A 132 -9.57 7.22 -15.63
N THR A 133 -9.04 8.13 -16.48
CA THR A 133 -8.98 7.91 -17.94
C THR A 133 -7.81 7.03 -18.36
N ARG A 134 -6.84 6.83 -17.47
CA ARG A 134 -5.65 6.01 -17.66
C ARG A 134 -5.67 4.82 -16.72
N ARG A 135 -5.35 3.65 -17.25
CA ARG A 135 -5.26 2.41 -16.47
C ARG A 135 -4.14 1.52 -17.00
N VAL A 136 -3.58 0.73 -16.12
CA VAL A 136 -2.70 -0.39 -16.50
C VAL A 136 -3.54 -1.41 -17.26
N ASP A 137 -3.06 -1.88 -18.42
CA ASP A 137 -3.75 -2.93 -19.17
C ASP A 137 -3.68 -4.26 -18.42
N ALA A 138 -4.85 -4.78 -18.06
CA ALA A 138 -4.98 -6.00 -17.26
C ALA A 138 -4.39 -7.23 -17.96
N ARG A 139 -4.39 -7.29 -19.29
CA ARG A 139 -3.82 -8.43 -20.05
C ARG A 139 -2.30 -8.38 -19.98
N ILE A 140 -1.71 -7.22 -20.17
CA ILE A 140 -0.24 -7.04 -20.03
C ILE A 140 0.20 -7.29 -18.59
N PHE A 141 -0.59 -6.84 -17.61
CA PHE A 141 -0.34 -7.16 -16.19
C PHE A 141 -0.36 -8.68 -15.94
N LEU A 142 -1.36 -9.39 -16.46
CA LEU A 142 -1.44 -10.86 -16.37
C LEU A 142 -0.26 -11.55 -17.05
N ASP A 143 0.19 -11.06 -18.19
CA ASP A 143 1.36 -11.61 -18.89
C ASP A 143 2.64 -11.41 -18.08
N GLY A 144 2.78 -10.30 -17.36
CA GLY A 144 3.85 -10.11 -16.38
C GLY A 144 3.81 -11.12 -15.23
N LEU A 145 2.63 -11.44 -14.69
CA LEU A 145 2.47 -12.48 -13.66
C LEU A 145 2.85 -13.87 -14.19
N LYS A 146 2.46 -14.20 -15.43
CA LYS A 146 2.87 -15.45 -16.08
C LYS A 146 4.38 -15.52 -16.28
N ALA A 147 5.01 -14.43 -16.72
CA ALA A 147 6.45 -14.37 -16.89
C ALA A 147 7.18 -14.70 -15.58
N ILE A 148 6.73 -14.14 -14.45
CA ILE A 148 7.27 -14.47 -13.13
C ILE A 148 7.03 -15.94 -12.78
N ALA A 149 5.83 -16.48 -13.00
CA ALA A 149 5.49 -17.86 -12.67
C ALA A 149 6.34 -18.87 -13.48
N TYR A 150 6.61 -18.58 -14.73
CA TYR A 150 7.43 -19.42 -15.61
C TYR A 150 8.94 -19.12 -15.53
N GLY A 151 9.35 -18.10 -14.79
CA GLY A 151 10.75 -17.65 -14.74
C GLY A 151 11.24 -17.03 -16.05
N ASP A 152 10.32 -16.56 -16.90
CA ASP A 152 10.64 -15.91 -18.17
C ASP A 152 11.14 -14.48 -17.94
N LYS A 153 12.33 -14.18 -18.46
CA LYS A 153 12.98 -12.87 -18.36
C LYS A 153 13.21 -12.23 -19.74
N SER A 154 12.59 -12.77 -20.79
CA SER A 154 12.85 -12.36 -22.18
C SER A 154 12.36 -10.94 -22.48
N VAL A 155 11.28 -10.49 -21.81
CA VAL A 155 10.73 -9.14 -21.99
C VAL A 155 11.41 -8.15 -21.05
N MET A 156 11.50 -8.49 -19.75
CA MET A 156 12.03 -7.60 -18.73
C MET A 156 12.51 -8.42 -17.52
N THR A 157 13.67 -8.06 -16.99
CA THR A 157 14.13 -8.61 -15.70
C THR A 157 13.45 -7.90 -14.54
N MET A 158 13.47 -8.49 -13.35
CA MET A 158 12.95 -7.85 -12.13
C MET A 158 13.64 -6.51 -11.84
N GLU A 159 14.96 -6.42 -12.05
CA GLU A 159 15.73 -5.18 -11.87
C GLU A 159 15.25 -4.09 -12.83
N GLN A 160 15.08 -4.42 -14.12
CA GLN A 160 14.55 -3.49 -15.13
C GLN A 160 13.11 -3.06 -14.80
N ALA A 161 12.28 -3.98 -14.31
CA ALA A 161 10.91 -3.66 -13.90
C ALA A 161 10.88 -2.69 -12.71
N CYS A 162 11.72 -2.93 -11.71
CA CYS A 162 11.87 -2.03 -10.56
C CYS A 162 12.35 -0.64 -10.98
N ASP A 163 13.40 -0.57 -11.80
CA ASP A 163 13.93 0.71 -12.30
C ASP A 163 12.90 1.48 -13.13
N TYR A 164 12.16 0.78 -13.98
CA TYR A 164 11.12 1.39 -14.78
C TYR A 164 9.99 1.92 -13.89
N TYR A 165 9.45 1.10 -12.98
CA TYR A 165 8.36 1.48 -12.09
C TYR A 165 8.75 2.65 -11.18
N TYR A 166 9.83 2.49 -10.40
CA TYR A 166 10.28 3.54 -9.47
C TYR A 166 10.75 4.80 -10.20
N GLY A 167 11.34 4.63 -11.37
CA GLY A 167 11.74 5.73 -12.22
C GLY A 167 10.57 6.59 -12.67
N HIS A 168 9.47 5.97 -13.07
CA HIS A 168 8.27 6.68 -13.56
C HIS A 168 7.39 7.20 -12.44
N VAL A 169 7.20 6.40 -11.37
CA VAL A 169 6.26 6.74 -10.30
C VAL A 169 6.85 7.72 -9.28
N PHE A 170 8.15 7.64 -9.02
CA PHE A 170 8.77 8.43 -7.95
C PHE A 170 9.91 9.34 -8.43
N ARG A 171 10.91 8.82 -9.16
CA ARG A 171 12.10 9.60 -9.52
C ARG A 171 11.74 10.79 -10.40
N ARG A 172 11.10 10.55 -11.53
CA ARG A 172 10.75 11.58 -12.49
C ARG A 172 9.82 12.66 -11.91
N PRO A 173 8.70 12.32 -11.23
CA PRO A 173 7.89 13.33 -10.56
C PRO A 173 8.65 14.12 -9.48
N SER A 174 9.56 13.47 -8.75
CA SER A 174 10.40 14.11 -7.74
C SER A 174 11.34 15.14 -8.37
N GLU A 175 12.02 14.78 -9.46
CA GLU A 175 12.95 15.66 -10.17
C GLU A 175 12.20 16.84 -10.82
N GLU A 176 11.06 16.58 -11.47
CA GLU A 176 10.20 17.61 -12.05
C GLU A 176 9.66 18.58 -10.97
N PHE A 177 9.26 18.05 -9.80
CA PHE A 177 8.82 18.87 -8.67
C PHE A 177 9.94 19.80 -8.19
N ILE A 178 11.13 19.29 -7.94
CA ILE A 178 12.28 20.07 -7.47
C ILE A 178 12.69 21.11 -8.54
N ALA A 179 12.75 20.74 -9.81
CA ALA A 179 13.06 21.67 -10.90
C ALA A 179 12.04 22.82 -10.97
N LYS A 180 10.75 22.51 -10.92
CA LYS A 180 9.68 23.50 -10.93
C LYS A 180 9.64 24.35 -9.65
N ASN A 181 9.96 23.76 -8.51
CA ASN A 181 9.94 24.47 -7.21
C ASN A 181 11.03 25.51 -7.12
N SER A 182 12.21 25.30 -7.75
CA SER A 182 13.32 26.26 -7.75
C SER A 182 12.97 27.61 -8.37
N THR A 183 11.95 27.67 -9.23
CA THR A 183 11.49 28.90 -9.89
C THR A 183 10.41 29.66 -9.12
N ARG A 184 9.96 29.10 -7.97
CA ARG A 184 8.90 29.73 -7.16
C ARG A 184 9.47 30.91 -6.37
N SER A 185 8.68 31.97 -6.26
CA SER A 185 9.02 33.15 -5.47
C SER A 185 9.27 32.77 -4.01
N GLY A 186 10.38 33.28 -3.45
CA GLY A 186 10.81 33.07 -2.07
C GLY A 186 11.42 31.70 -1.81
N VAL A 187 11.70 30.91 -2.84
CA VAL A 187 12.46 29.66 -2.75
C VAL A 187 13.90 29.94 -3.16
N GLU A 188 14.84 29.57 -2.30
CA GLU A 188 16.27 29.66 -2.52
C GLU A 188 16.86 28.23 -2.58
N THR A 189 17.92 28.04 -3.36
CA THR A 189 18.63 26.76 -3.42
C THR A 189 19.93 26.87 -2.63
N LEU A 190 20.07 26.03 -1.61
CA LEU A 190 21.28 25.95 -0.76
C LEU A 190 22.41 25.23 -1.51
N PRO A 191 23.68 25.45 -1.10
CA PRO A 191 24.79 24.62 -1.53
C PRO A 191 24.45 23.13 -1.26
N GLY A 192 24.50 22.29 -2.26
CA GLY A 192 24.08 20.89 -2.13
C GLY A 192 22.72 20.55 -2.73
N GLY A 193 21.97 21.57 -3.22
CA GLY A 193 20.77 21.38 -4.02
C GLY A 193 19.46 21.26 -3.22
N VAL A 194 19.52 21.36 -1.90
CA VAL A 194 18.32 21.49 -1.06
C VAL A 194 17.71 22.88 -1.29
N GLN A 195 16.38 22.94 -1.43
CA GLN A 195 15.70 24.21 -1.57
C GLN A 195 15.05 24.61 -0.24
N VAL A 196 15.06 25.90 0.07
CA VAL A 196 14.50 26.45 1.29
C VAL A 196 13.55 27.60 0.96
N LYS A 197 12.42 27.63 1.68
CA LYS A 197 11.55 28.79 1.77
C LYS A 197 11.45 29.21 3.23
N ILE A 198 12.06 30.34 3.56
CA ILE A 198 12.04 30.88 4.92
C ILE A 198 10.64 31.45 5.21
N GLU A 199 10.00 30.98 6.30
CA GLU A 199 8.76 31.53 6.83
C GLU A 199 9.05 32.56 7.94
N ARG A 200 10.06 32.27 8.79
CA ARG A 200 10.57 33.14 9.81
C ARG A 200 12.09 32.95 9.92
N ALA A 201 12.83 34.00 9.74
CA ALA A 201 14.28 33.98 9.93
C ALA A 201 14.65 33.85 11.42
N GLY A 202 15.57 32.94 11.73
CA GLY A 202 16.17 32.84 13.05
C GLY A 202 17.25 33.89 13.25
N THR A 203 17.55 34.15 14.50
CA THR A 203 18.62 35.14 14.93
C THR A 203 19.64 34.48 15.85
N GLY A 204 19.51 33.19 16.12
CA GLY A 204 20.42 32.46 16.98
C GLY A 204 21.71 32.04 16.29
N GLU A 205 22.46 31.20 16.94
CA GLU A 205 23.70 30.60 16.42
C GLU A 205 23.40 29.61 15.31
N VAL A 206 24.25 29.53 14.29
CA VAL A 206 24.16 28.48 13.26
C VAL A 206 24.81 27.22 13.79
N PRO A 207 24.09 26.08 13.78
CA PRO A 207 24.66 24.82 14.26
C PRO A 207 25.86 24.36 13.43
N VAL A 208 26.82 23.73 14.11
CA VAL A 208 27.95 23.04 13.47
C VAL A 208 27.71 21.53 13.51
N PRO A 209 28.39 20.72 12.66
CA PRO A 209 28.14 19.28 12.55
C PRO A 209 28.20 18.51 13.88
N ALA A 210 29.04 18.92 14.82
CA ALA A 210 29.17 18.28 16.13
C ALA A 210 28.05 18.63 17.13
N ASN A 211 27.25 19.68 16.83
CA ASN A 211 26.18 20.07 17.73
C ASN A 211 25.04 19.05 17.75
N LYS A 212 24.47 18.85 18.92
CA LYS A 212 23.13 18.27 19.07
C LYS A 212 22.09 19.41 19.01
N VAL A 213 21.08 19.28 18.19
CA VAL A 213 20.04 20.30 18.01
C VAL A 213 18.67 19.75 18.36
N GLY A 214 17.82 20.63 18.91
CA GLY A 214 16.40 20.36 19.09
C GLY A 214 15.61 21.02 17.97
N TYR A 215 14.74 20.30 17.31
CA TYR A 215 13.92 20.80 16.22
C TYR A 215 12.54 20.13 16.18
N ILE A 216 11.59 20.81 15.56
CA ILE A 216 10.25 20.28 15.29
C ILE A 216 10.11 20.14 13.80
N TYR A 217 9.50 19.03 13.33
CA TYR A 217 9.32 18.84 11.91
C TYR A 217 8.04 18.09 11.54
N LYS A 218 7.63 18.30 10.29
CA LYS A 218 6.64 17.51 9.57
C LYS A 218 7.17 17.26 8.17
N ALA A 219 7.41 15.99 7.82
CA ALA A 219 7.83 15.56 6.50
C ALA A 219 6.62 15.05 5.70
N SER A 220 6.49 15.48 4.48
CA SER A 220 5.43 15.08 3.56
C SER A 220 6.01 14.72 2.19
N PHE A 221 5.33 13.84 1.47
CA PHE A 221 5.60 13.60 0.06
C PHE A 221 5.19 14.80 -0.79
N ILE A 222 5.64 14.84 -2.05
CA ILE A 222 5.32 15.93 -2.99
C ILE A 222 3.82 16.07 -3.29
N ASN A 223 3.02 15.04 -3.07
CA ASN A 223 1.56 15.04 -3.18
C ASN A 223 0.86 15.54 -1.90
N GLY A 224 1.61 15.91 -0.86
CA GLY A 224 1.10 16.40 0.42
C GLY A 224 0.79 15.33 1.47
N ASN A 225 0.84 14.06 1.13
CA ASN A 225 0.65 12.98 2.09
C ASN A 225 1.76 12.99 3.14
N LEU A 226 1.38 12.74 4.40
CA LEU A 226 2.32 12.69 5.52
C LEU A 226 3.26 11.48 5.37
N ALA A 227 4.56 11.73 5.42
CA ALA A 227 5.57 10.69 5.50
C ALA A 227 5.96 10.41 6.97
N GLU A 228 6.28 11.49 7.71
CA GLU A 228 6.69 11.41 9.11
C GLU A 228 6.52 12.77 9.80
N SER A 229 6.43 12.79 11.15
CA SER A 229 6.43 14.03 11.91
C SER A 229 6.86 13.82 13.35
N SER A 230 7.38 14.87 13.97
CA SER A 230 7.63 14.95 15.42
C SER A 230 6.36 15.19 16.24
N ARG A 231 5.19 15.32 15.60
CA ARG A 231 3.88 15.63 16.22
C ARG A 231 3.86 16.88 17.09
N GLY A 232 4.73 17.84 16.75
CA GLY A 232 4.89 19.09 17.51
C GLY A 232 5.84 19.01 18.69
N GLU A 233 6.42 17.84 18.95
CA GLU A 233 7.43 17.65 19.98
C GLU A 233 8.82 18.01 19.46
N VAL A 234 9.69 18.49 20.36
CA VAL A 234 11.09 18.75 20.02
C VAL A 234 11.84 17.43 20.00
N VAL A 235 12.31 17.04 18.83
CA VAL A 235 13.26 15.91 18.68
C VAL A 235 14.69 16.42 18.77
N GLU A 236 15.58 15.58 19.27
CA GLU A 236 16.97 15.95 19.50
C GLU A 236 17.90 15.02 18.71
N GLU A 237 18.74 15.60 17.87
CA GLU A 237 19.62 14.84 16.98
C GLU A 237 20.94 15.55 16.78
N VAL A 238 22.05 14.80 16.56
CA VAL A 238 23.34 15.34 16.18
C VAL A 238 23.31 15.69 14.70
N VAL A 239 23.69 16.95 14.36
CA VAL A 239 23.61 17.43 12.97
C VAL A 239 24.34 16.54 11.98
N ALA A 240 25.51 16.01 12.34
CA ALA A 240 26.28 15.10 11.49
C ALA A 240 25.60 13.77 11.16
N THR A 241 24.57 13.36 11.92
CA THR A 241 23.86 12.09 11.71
C THR A 241 22.51 12.25 11.01
N MET A 242 22.10 13.49 10.72
CA MET A 242 20.86 13.79 10.03
C MET A 242 20.85 13.31 8.58
N LEU A 243 19.66 13.23 8.00
CA LEU A 243 19.53 13.11 6.54
C LEU A 243 20.38 14.16 5.84
N PRO A 244 21.04 13.83 4.71
CA PRO A 244 21.95 14.77 4.02
C PRO A 244 21.31 16.13 3.73
N GLY A 245 20.02 16.18 3.41
CA GLY A 245 19.32 17.44 3.15
C GLY A 245 19.03 18.26 4.40
N LEU A 246 18.79 17.61 5.54
CA LEU A 246 18.66 18.31 6.82
C LEU A 246 20.02 18.81 7.29
N TYR A 247 21.08 18.01 7.13
CA TYR A 247 22.45 18.44 7.40
C TYR A 247 22.82 19.71 6.62
N ASP A 248 22.60 19.71 5.29
CA ASP A 248 22.89 20.85 4.44
C ASP A 248 22.14 22.12 4.89
N ALA A 249 20.90 21.98 5.33
CA ALA A 249 20.09 23.10 5.80
C ALA A 249 20.51 23.59 7.19
N PHE A 250 20.73 22.68 8.13
CA PHE A 250 21.01 23.03 9.53
C PHE A 250 22.39 23.62 9.71
N THR A 251 23.33 23.34 8.82
CA THR A 251 24.67 23.94 8.86
C THR A 251 24.73 25.38 8.29
N VAL A 252 23.63 25.90 7.74
CA VAL A 252 23.55 27.26 7.19
C VAL A 252 22.42 28.10 7.80
N LEU A 253 21.43 27.48 8.40
CA LEU A 253 20.26 28.17 8.97
C LEU A 253 20.42 28.37 10.48
N PRO A 254 20.24 29.59 11.00
CA PRO A 254 20.38 29.86 12.43
C PRO A 254 19.21 29.31 13.25
N VAL A 255 19.46 29.04 14.53
CA VAL A 255 18.42 28.70 15.51
C VAL A 255 17.33 29.78 15.54
N GLY A 256 16.07 29.34 15.67
CA GLY A 256 14.87 30.15 15.56
C GLY A 256 14.28 30.23 14.16
N THR A 257 14.99 29.68 13.15
CA THR A 257 14.46 29.61 11.79
C THR A 257 13.28 28.66 11.72
N LYS A 258 12.20 29.12 11.07
CA LYS A 258 11.09 28.28 10.61
C LYS A 258 11.02 28.36 9.10
N CYS A 259 11.01 27.21 8.43
CA CYS A 259 11.08 27.13 6.99
C CYS A 259 10.46 25.87 6.43
N LYS A 260 10.21 25.90 5.12
CA LYS A 260 10.01 24.70 4.31
C LYS A 260 11.31 24.33 3.62
N LEU A 261 11.72 23.08 3.79
CA LEU A 261 12.82 22.48 3.05
C LEU A 261 12.26 21.54 2.01
N TYR A 262 12.80 21.61 0.81
CA TYR A 262 12.46 20.68 -0.27
C TYR A 262 13.71 19.88 -0.59
N LEU A 263 13.70 18.64 -0.17
CA LEU A 263 14.83 17.72 -0.29
C LEU A 263 14.70 16.93 -1.60
N PRO A 264 15.64 17.10 -2.55
CA PRO A 264 15.75 16.17 -3.66
C PRO A 264 15.94 14.74 -3.12
N TRP A 265 15.51 13.74 -3.84
CA TRP A 265 15.59 12.35 -3.38
C TRP A 265 17.01 11.92 -3.00
N GLN A 266 18.06 12.46 -3.68
CA GLN A 266 19.47 12.22 -3.39
C GLN A 266 19.89 12.75 -1.99
N LYS A 267 19.16 13.73 -1.48
CA LYS A 267 19.38 14.38 -0.18
C LYS A 267 18.40 13.90 0.90
N ALA A 268 17.47 13.01 0.54
CA ALA A 268 16.54 12.31 1.41
C ALA A 268 16.99 10.86 1.62
N TYR A 269 16.15 9.90 1.30
CA TYR A 269 16.44 8.45 1.50
C TYR A 269 17.07 7.78 0.27
N GLY A 270 17.40 8.54 -0.78
CA GLY A 270 18.12 8.05 -1.95
C GLY A 270 17.33 7.09 -2.83
N ALA A 271 18.09 6.30 -3.63
CA ALA A 271 17.54 5.31 -4.53
C ALA A 271 17.02 4.04 -3.81
N MET A 272 17.39 3.82 -2.56
CA MET A 272 16.95 2.66 -1.77
C MET A 272 15.66 2.94 -1.01
N GLY A 273 15.35 4.22 -0.73
CA GLY A 273 14.22 4.57 0.13
C GLY A 273 14.41 4.11 1.58
N SER A 274 13.30 3.93 2.28
CA SER A 274 13.25 3.35 3.64
C SER A 274 11.98 2.51 3.78
N SER A 275 11.73 1.95 4.97
CA SER A 275 10.48 1.20 5.24
C SER A 275 9.20 2.04 5.08
N LYS A 276 9.31 3.39 5.13
CA LYS A 276 8.18 4.32 5.05
C LYS A 276 8.23 5.24 3.82
N VAL A 277 9.39 5.36 3.19
CA VAL A 277 9.62 6.28 2.08
C VAL A 277 10.07 5.48 0.87
N PRO A 278 9.28 5.46 -0.22
CA PRO A 278 9.65 4.77 -1.44
C PRO A 278 10.98 5.26 -2.03
N PRO A 279 11.68 4.43 -2.83
CA PRO A 279 12.83 4.84 -3.60
C PRO A 279 12.60 6.14 -4.39
N TYR A 280 13.64 6.96 -4.54
CA TYR A 280 13.63 8.19 -5.35
C TYR A 280 12.57 9.24 -4.94
N SER A 281 12.09 9.21 -3.71
CA SER A 281 11.09 10.18 -3.23
C SER A 281 11.75 11.48 -2.78
N ALA A 282 11.37 12.60 -3.41
CA ALA A 282 11.62 13.92 -2.85
C ALA A 282 10.67 14.18 -1.67
N LEU A 283 11.15 14.87 -0.66
CA LEU A 283 10.39 15.18 0.56
C LEU A 283 10.28 16.68 0.79
N VAL A 284 9.17 17.08 1.37
CA VAL A 284 8.93 18.46 1.84
C VAL A 284 8.88 18.43 3.36
N TYR A 285 9.81 19.14 4.00
CA TYR A 285 9.88 19.29 5.44
C TYR A 285 9.40 20.68 5.84
N ASP A 286 8.41 20.74 6.71
CA ASP A 286 8.14 21.93 7.52
C ASP A 286 8.99 21.80 8.79
N VAL A 287 9.94 22.71 9.01
CA VAL A 287 10.95 22.61 10.09
C VAL A 287 11.00 23.90 10.91
N GLU A 288 11.16 23.73 12.22
CA GLU A 288 11.55 24.80 13.14
C GLU A 288 12.78 24.38 13.95
N ILE A 289 13.89 25.09 13.80
CA ILE A 289 15.13 24.86 14.57
C ILE A 289 14.99 25.58 15.90
N VAL A 290 14.83 24.81 16.99
CA VAL A 290 14.45 25.37 18.30
C VAL A 290 15.65 25.78 19.13
N LYS A 291 16.66 24.92 19.23
CA LYS A 291 17.82 25.15 20.11
C LYS A 291 19.03 24.33 19.70
N ILE A 292 20.22 24.81 20.09
CA ILE A 292 21.43 23.96 20.19
C ILE A 292 21.50 23.46 21.62
N ILE A 293 21.78 22.15 21.78
CA ILE A 293 21.95 21.50 23.07
C ILE A 293 23.45 21.44 23.35
N LYS A 294 23.84 22.08 24.44
CA LYS A 294 25.24 22.12 24.90
C LYS A 294 25.54 20.93 25.78
#